data_355cb2cf624c7635a914f8413286405c
#
_entry.id   355cb2cf624c7635a914f8413286405c
#
_cell.length_a   1.000
_cell.length_b   1.000
_cell.length_c   1.000
_cell.angle_alpha   90.00
_cell.angle_beta   90.00
_cell.angle_gamma   90.00
#
_symmetry.space_group_name_H-M   'P 1'
#
loop_
_entity.id
_entity.type
_entity.pdbx_description
1 polymer ?
#
loop_
_entity_poly.entity_id
_entity_poly.type
_entity_poly.pdbx_seq_one_letter_code
_entity_poly.pdbx_strand_id
1 'polypeptide(L)'
;VRITLWVLWSLWALACVVLVLGAIANHMASRTQVLPLVLNPGTTAEITVYRFIDDQLRLRLRYADDGTATVIDPEVRLRAETPTDQTDFRADTRSGAPCSDITRALESVEPGGFAASYFGYGRGDALPRGRSWLRLTVLEVDPALAGRAASVELLPPMDVLKLTDLDYVWLWPFFFWKVAALLLLVPGIALVIFTIALRRQRPRAA
;
A
#
# COMPACT_ATOMS: atom_id res chain seq x y z
N VAL A 1 3.24 -44.62 8.16
CA VAL A 1 4.32 -43.89 7.43
C VAL A 1 3.80 -43.22 6.15
N ARG A 2 3.06 -43.94 5.27
CA ARG A 2 2.55 -43.33 4.01
C ARG A 2 1.54 -42.22 4.25
N ILE A 3 0.57 -42.43 5.13
CA ILE A 3 -0.46 -41.44 5.47
C ILE A 3 0.21 -40.20 6.09
N THR A 4 1.13 -40.40 7.00
CA THR A 4 1.89 -39.28 7.63
C THR A 4 2.64 -38.45 6.58
N LEU A 5 3.28 -39.11 5.62
CA LEU A 5 4.00 -38.43 4.55
C LEU A 5 3.05 -37.60 3.65
N TRP A 6 1.90 -38.15 3.29
CA TRP A 6 0.88 -37.43 2.54
C TRP A 6 0.37 -36.20 3.31
N VAL A 7 0.10 -36.34 4.60
CA VAL A 7 -0.32 -35.24 5.45
C VAL A 7 0.74 -34.15 5.47
N LEU A 8 2.03 -34.51 5.67
CA LEU A 8 3.11 -33.53 5.67
C LEU A 8 3.26 -32.79 4.34
N TRP A 9 3.16 -33.51 3.22
CA TRP A 9 3.17 -32.88 1.91
C TRP A 9 1.98 -31.94 1.69
N SER A 10 0.78 -32.34 2.12
CA SER A 10 -0.41 -31.52 2.02
C SER A 10 -0.31 -30.24 2.85
N LEU A 11 0.21 -30.34 4.08
CA LEU A 11 0.42 -29.19 4.94
C LEU A 11 1.46 -28.23 4.36
N TRP A 12 2.58 -28.77 3.85
CA TRP A 12 3.60 -27.96 3.21
C TRP A 12 3.07 -27.26 1.94
N ALA A 13 2.35 -27.98 1.09
CA ALA A 13 1.74 -27.41 -0.09
C ALA A 13 0.72 -26.31 0.25
N LEU A 14 -0.11 -26.53 1.27
CA LEU A 14 -1.05 -25.55 1.77
C LEU A 14 -0.32 -24.28 2.26
N ALA A 15 0.75 -24.43 3.04
CA ALA A 15 1.55 -23.30 3.50
C ALA A 15 2.15 -22.51 2.33
N CYS A 16 2.64 -23.19 1.28
CA CYS A 16 3.13 -22.53 0.08
C CYS A 16 2.01 -21.75 -0.64
N VAL A 17 0.83 -22.36 -0.80
CA VAL A 17 -0.32 -21.69 -1.43
C VAL A 17 -0.74 -20.45 -0.64
N VAL A 18 -0.84 -20.56 0.68
CA VAL A 18 -1.19 -19.43 1.56
C VAL A 18 -0.15 -18.32 1.45
N LEU A 19 1.14 -18.65 1.46
CA LEU A 19 2.20 -17.65 1.29
C LEU A 19 2.11 -16.93 -0.05
N VAL A 20 1.91 -17.67 -1.14
CA VAL A 20 1.81 -17.08 -2.50
C VAL A 20 0.59 -16.18 -2.60
N LEU A 21 -0.58 -16.64 -2.17
CA LEU A 21 -1.81 -15.85 -2.22
C LEU A 21 -1.70 -14.61 -1.33
N GLY A 22 -1.15 -14.76 -0.13
CA GLY A 22 -0.94 -13.64 0.78
C GLY A 22 0.08 -12.63 0.25
N ALA A 23 1.17 -13.07 -0.39
CA ALA A 23 2.15 -12.20 -1.02
C ALA A 23 1.56 -11.43 -2.21
N ILE A 24 0.73 -12.08 -3.04
CA ILE A 24 0.01 -11.44 -4.15
C ILE A 24 -0.95 -10.38 -3.59
N ALA A 25 -1.77 -10.74 -2.62
CA ALA A 25 -2.73 -9.84 -2.02
C ALA A 25 -2.03 -8.63 -1.36
N ASN A 26 -0.94 -8.86 -0.63
CA ASN A 26 -0.11 -7.79 -0.07
C ASN A 26 0.46 -6.88 -1.16
N HIS A 27 1.00 -7.45 -2.24
CA HIS A 27 1.51 -6.67 -3.35
C HIS A 27 0.43 -5.81 -4.00
N MET A 28 -0.79 -6.32 -4.15
CA MET A 28 -1.93 -5.54 -4.67
C MET A 28 -2.33 -4.42 -3.72
N ALA A 29 -2.38 -4.68 -2.42
CA ALA A 29 -2.75 -3.68 -1.41
C ALA A 29 -1.68 -2.60 -1.21
N SER A 30 -0.40 -2.91 -1.47
CA SER A 30 0.72 -1.98 -1.30
C SER A 30 1.07 -1.18 -2.55
N ARG A 31 0.29 -1.29 -3.62
CA ARG A 31 0.53 -0.48 -4.83
C ARG A 31 0.10 0.96 -4.60
N THR A 32 0.92 1.89 -5.10
CA THR A 32 0.49 3.27 -5.29
C THR A 32 -0.66 3.28 -6.29
N GLN A 33 -1.75 3.90 -5.91
CA GLN A 33 -2.91 4.09 -6.78
C GLN A 33 -2.91 5.52 -7.28
N VAL A 34 -3.21 5.72 -8.57
CA VAL A 34 -3.16 7.02 -9.22
C VAL A 34 -4.56 7.41 -9.66
N LEU A 35 -5.04 8.56 -9.17
CA LEU A 35 -6.28 9.19 -9.60
C LEU A 35 -5.96 10.32 -10.57
N PRO A 36 -6.34 10.23 -11.84
CA PRO A 36 -6.28 11.37 -12.75
C PRO A 36 -7.31 12.42 -12.32
N LEU A 37 -6.91 13.68 -12.34
CA LEU A 37 -7.70 14.81 -11.90
C LEU A 37 -7.39 16.02 -12.78
N VAL A 38 -8.38 16.88 -12.99
CA VAL A 38 -8.16 18.21 -13.59
C VAL A 38 -8.28 19.24 -12.48
N LEU A 39 -7.31 20.15 -12.39
CA LEU A 39 -7.24 21.16 -11.34
C LEU A 39 -8.23 22.31 -11.63
N ASN A 40 -9.53 22.02 -11.47
CA ASN A 40 -10.59 23.00 -11.49
C ASN A 40 -11.41 22.90 -10.21
N PRO A 41 -11.77 24.00 -9.56
CA PRO A 41 -12.66 23.98 -8.42
C PRO A 41 -13.95 23.20 -8.70
N GLY A 42 -14.34 22.33 -7.79
CA GLY A 42 -15.51 21.46 -7.92
C GLY A 42 -15.28 20.16 -8.71
N THR A 43 -14.11 19.95 -9.32
CA THR A 43 -13.79 18.67 -9.98
C THR A 43 -13.66 17.56 -8.92
N THR A 44 -14.27 16.41 -9.19
CA THR A 44 -14.24 15.25 -8.31
C THR A 44 -13.64 14.03 -9.00
N ALA A 45 -12.92 13.22 -8.26
CA ALA A 45 -12.46 11.90 -8.69
C ALA A 45 -12.69 10.89 -7.58
N GLU A 46 -13.04 9.65 -7.93
CA GLU A 46 -13.33 8.59 -6.96
C GLU A 46 -12.58 7.31 -7.33
N ILE A 47 -12.08 6.62 -6.31
CA ILE A 47 -11.41 5.33 -6.48
C ILE A 47 -11.82 4.37 -5.36
N THR A 48 -11.91 3.09 -5.70
CA THR A 48 -12.04 2.02 -4.71
C THR A 48 -10.67 1.55 -4.26
N VAL A 49 -10.45 1.51 -2.97
CA VAL A 49 -9.20 1.14 -2.30
C VAL A 49 -9.41 -0.12 -1.46
N TYR A 50 -8.41 -0.97 -1.39
CA TYR A 50 -8.39 -2.10 -0.47
C TYR A 50 -7.18 -1.99 0.46
N ARG A 51 -7.41 -2.10 1.78
CA ARG A 51 -6.37 -2.08 2.81
C ARG A 51 -6.49 -3.30 3.72
N PHE A 52 -5.34 -3.89 4.11
CA PHE A 52 -5.32 -4.98 5.09
C PHE A 52 -5.43 -4.49 6.53
N ILE A 53 -4.99 -3.28 6.77
CA ILE A 53 -4.95 -2.60 8.06
C ILE A 53 -5.57 -1.23 7.90
N ASP A 54 -6.03 -0.65 9.01
CA ASP A 54 -6.35 0.77 9.05
C ASP A 54 -5.06 1.56 8.79
N ASP A 55 -5.08 2.44 7.82
CA ASP A 55 -3.89 3.18 7.38
C ASP A 55 -4.20 4.66 7.27
N GLN A 56 -3.20 5.47 7.54
CA GLN A 56 -3.31 6.91 7.36
C GLN A 56 -3.42 7.24 5.88
N LEU A 57 -4.30 8.19 5.57
CA LEU A 57 -4.45 8.70 4.22
C LEU A 57 -3.23 9.56 3.87
N ARG A 58 -2.39 9.06 2.97
CA ARG A 58 -1.21 9.77 2.46
C ARG A 58 -1.36 10.03 0.98
N LEU A 59 -1.50 11.29 0.64
CA LEU A 59 -1.75 11.74 -0.71
C LEU A 59 -0.54 12.53 -1.23
N ARG A 60 -0.31 12.42 -2.52
CA ARG A 60 0.71 13.19 -3.23
C ARG A 60 0.09 13.73 -4.51
N LEU A 61 0.16 15.04 -4.70
CA LEU A 61 -0.27 15.70 -5.92
C LEU A 61 0.89 15.74 -6.91
N ARG A 62 0.62 15.35 -8.15
CA ARG A 62 1.55 15.43 -9.27
C ARG A 62 0.91 16.12 -10.45
N TYR A 63 1.58 17.09 -11.04
CA TYR A 63 1.16 17.79 -12.24
C TYR A 63 2.36 18.11 -13.14
N ALA A 64 2.13 18.23 -14.45
CA ALA A 64 3.18 18.54 -15.40
C ALA A 64 3.66 19.98 -15.21
N ASP A 65 4.97 20.17 -15.20
CA ASP A 65 5.59 21.49 -15.28
C ASP A 65 5.83 21.81 -16.76
N ASP A 66 5.08 22.76 -17.27
CA ASP A 66 5.24 23.24 -18.65
C ASP A 66 6.23 24.42 -18.76
N GLY A 67 6.94 24.72 -17.67
CA GLY A 67 7.90 25.80 -17.60
C GLY A 67 7.31 27.21 -17.70
N THR A 68 5.99 27.32 -17.76
CA THR A 68 5.30 28.62 -17.86
C THR A 68 4.93 29.19 -16.49
N ALA A 69 4.87 28.37 -15.46
CA ALA A 69 4.51 28.78 -14.11
C ALA A 69 5.74 29.27 -13.37
N THR A 70 5.89 30.58 -13.27
CA THR A 70 6.83 31.24 -12.35
C THR A 70 6.33 31.23 -10.91
N VAL A 71 5.24 30.54 -10.62
CA VAL A 71 4.63 30.50 -9.29
C VAL A 71 5.46 29.59 -8.40
N ILE A 72 6.17 30.20 -7.47
CA ILE A 72 7.10 29.53 -6.55
C ILE A 72 6.35 28.60 -5.60
N ASP A 73 5.07 28.89 -5.33
CA ASP A 73 4.27 28.15 -4.33
C ASP A 73 2.77 28.16 -4.66
N PRO A 74 2.34 27.41 -5.70
CA PRO A 74 0.94 27.39 -6.06
C PRO A 74 0.11 26.68 -5.01
N GLU A 75 -0.93 27.33 -4.52
CA GLU A 75 -1.85 26.75 -3.55
C GLU A 75 -2.87 25.87 -4.24
N VAL A 76 -2.96 24.62 -3.78
CA VAL A 76 -4.00 23.67 -4.18
C VAL A 76 -4.60 23.08 -2.91
N ARG A 77 -5.92 23.16 -2.77
CA ARG A 77 -6.67 22.54 -1.68
C ARG A 77 -7.58 21.47 -2.22
N LEU A 78 -7.48 20.29 -1.63
CA LEU A 78 -8.29 19.12 -1.97
C LEU A 78 -9.04 18.65 -0.73
N ARG A 79 -10.28 18.22 -0.92
CA ARG A 79 -11.04 17.51 0.10
C ARG A 79 -11.01 16.02 -0.22
N ALA A 80 -10.62 15.23 0.76
CA ALA A 80 -10.70 13.78 0.72
C ALA A 80 -11.87 13.33 1.60
N GLU A 81 -12.75 12.51 1.02
CA GLU A 81 -13.87 11.88 1.71
C GLU A 81 -13.68 10.37 1.67
N THR A 82 -13.83 9.73 2.83
CA THR A 82 -13.85 8.29 3.02
C THR A 82 -15.18 7.88 3.64
N PRO A 83 -15.52 6.59 3.78
CA PRO A 83 -16.74 6.18 4.46
C PRO A 83 -16.85 6.65 5.93
N THR A 84 -15.72 6.93 6.56
CA THR A 84 -15.62 7.22 7.99
C THR A 84 -15.21 8.65 8.30
N ASP A 85 -14.64 9.36 7.34
CA ASP A 85 -14.03 10.66 7.61
C ASP A 85 -13.99 11.57 6.39
N GLN A 86 -13.83 12.88 6.64
CA GLN A 86 -13.67 13.92 5.63
C GLN A 86 -12.56 14.88 6.07
N THR A 87 -11.55 15.06 5.24
CA THR A 87 -10.39 15.89 5.55
C THR A 87 -10.00 16.77 4.38
N ASP A 88 -9.62 18.00 4.69
CA ASP A 88 -9.07 18.93 3.73
C ASP A 88 -7.54 18.85 3.72
N PHE A 89 -6.96 18.82 2.53
CA PHE A 89 -5.53 18.75 2.29
C PHE A 89 -5.05 19.97 1.53
N ARG A 90 -3.85 20.42 1.86
CA ARG A 90 -3.14 21.49 1.17
C ARG A 90 -1.85 20.93 0.57
N ALA A 91 -1.49 21.37 -0.64
CA ALA A 91 -0.21 20.99 -1.23
C ALA A 91 0.96 21.61 -0.45
N ASP A 92 1.91 20.75 -0.03
CA ASP A 92 3.15 21.20 0.62
C ASP A 92 4.21 21.59 -0.41
N THR A 93 4.94 22.65 -0.12
CA THR A 93 5.98 23.24 -0.99
C THR A 93 7.31 22.51 -0.97
N ARG A 94 7.52 21.55 -0.07
CA ARG A 94 8.82 20.97 0.27
C ARG A 94 9.44 20.01 -0.75
N SER A 95 8.83 19.70 -1.85
CA SER A 95 9.42 18.72 -2.77
C SER A 95 10.14 19.38 -3.93
N GLY A 96 11.43 19.61 -3.80
CA GLY A 96 12.33 19.87 -4.91
C GLY A 96 12.65 18.58 -5.67
N ALA A 97 11.86 18.17 -6.65
CA ALA A 97 12.27 17.16 -7.59
C ALA A 97 12.67 17.82 -8.92
N PRO A 98 13.88 17.57 -9.43
CA PRO A 98 14.32 18.10 -10.72
C PRO A 98 13.78 17.25 -11.86
N CYS A 99 12.47 17.22 -12.08
CA CYS A 99 11.86 16.47 -13.16
C CYS A 99 10.85 17.34 -13.88
N SER A 100 10.50 16.95 -15.10
CA SER A 100 9.43 17.55 -15.92
C SER A 100 8.06 17.58 -15.23
N ASP A 101 7.90 16.85 -14.14
CA ASP A 101 6.68 16.80 -13.34
C ASP A 101 6.94 17.32 -11.93
N ILE A 102 6.09 18.21 -11.43
CA ILE A 102 6.14 18.67 -10.05
C ILE A 102 5.34 17.71 -9.17
N THR A 103 5.96 17.23 -8.11
CA THR A 103 5.33 16.38 -7.11
C THR A 103 5.25 17.13 -5.79
N ARG A 104 4.05 17.22 -5.22
CA ARG A 104 3.77 17.87 -3.94
C ARG A 104 3.14 16.89 -2.97
N ALA A 105 3.64 16.84 -1.75
CA ALA A 105 2.94 16.16 -0.67
C ALA A 105 1.68 16.97 -0.31
N LEU A 106 0.60 16.26 0.01
CA LEU A 106 -0.64 16.87 0.51
C LEU A 106 -0.67 16.69 2.03
N GLU A 107 -0.77 17.81 2.74
CA GLU A 107 -0.86 17.84 4.19
C GLU A 107 -2.29 18.20 4.62
N SER A 108 -2.75 17.58 5.71
CA SER A 108 -4.03 17.91 6.33
C SER A 108 -4.02 19.33 6.86
N VAL A 109 -5.11 20.06 6.65
CA VAL A 109 -5.28 21.48 7.04
C VAL A 109 -5.87 21.61 8.45
N GLU A 110 -6.34 20.53 9.07
CA GLU A 110 -6.95 20.62 10.40
C GLU A 110 -5.98 21.12 11.46
N PRO A 111 -6.40 22.08 12.33
CA PRO A 111 -5.59 22.56 13.43
C PRO A 111 -5.40 21.43 14.45
N GLY A 112 -4.22 20.84 14.50
CA GLY A 112 -3.88 19.67 15.28
C GLY A 112 -3.65 18.41 14.47
N GLY A 113 -3.97 18.42 13.17
CA GLY A 113 -3.46 17.47 12.21
C GLY A 113 -1.95 17.67 12.06
N PHE A 114 -1.18 16.97 12.85
CA PHE A 114 0.25 16.94 12.66
C PHE A 114 0.49 16.42 11.26
N ALA A 115 1.07 17.24 10.40
CA ALA A 115 1.87 16.75 9.29
C ALA A 115 2.66 15.58 9.84
N ALA A 116 2.42 14.40 9.32
CA ALA A 116 2.89 13.17 9.92
C ALA A 116 4.36 13.29 10.30
N SER A 117 4.61 13.80 11.50
CA SER A 117 5.87 13.61 12.13
C SER A 117 6.02 12.10 12.26
N TYR A 118 7.10 11.57 11.85
CA TYR A 118 7.50 10.19 11.65
C TYR A 118 7.12 9.18 12.75
N PHE A 119 6.40 9.56 13.81
CA PHE A 119 6.12 8.73 14.99
C PHE A 119 4.77 8.98 15.70
N GLY A 120 3.82 9.65 15.09
CA GLY A 120 2.54 9.91 15.74
C GLY A 120 1.42 9.06 15.17
N TYR A 121 0.94 8.09 15.90
CA TYR A 121 -0.37 7.46 15.67
C TYR A 121 -1.48 8.49 15.96
N GLY A 122 -1.64 9.45 15.08
CA GLY A 122 -2.78 10.34 15.10
C GLY A 122 -4.03 9.60 14.68
N ARG A 123 -5.10 9.67 15.48
CA ARG A 123 -6.44 9.16 15.16
C ARG A 123 -7.14 10.02 14.09
N GLY A 124 -6.47 10.48 13.07
CA GLY A 124 -7.06 11.28 12.00
C GLY A 124 -6.87 10.61 10.66
N ASP A 125 -7.85 10.70 9.80
CA ASP A 125 -7.77 10.40 8.37
C ASP A 125 -7.40 8.96 8.01
N ALA A 126 -8.00 7.99 8.67
CA ALA A 126 -7.73 6.59 8.39
C ALA A 126 -8.55 6.07 7.22
N LEU A 127 -7.88 5.42 6.28
CA LEU A 127 -8.53 4.48 5.36
C LEU A 127 -8.85 3.21 6.15
N PRO A 128 -10.13 2.83 6.30
CA PRO A 128 -10.50 1.67 7.07
C PRO A 128 -10.02 0.38 6.41
N ARG A 129 -9.75 -0.63 7.23
CA ARG A 129 -9.45 -1.98 6.77
C ARG A 129 -10.58 -2.53 5.90
N GLY A 130 -10.21 -3.25 4.84
CA GLY A 130 -11.13 -3.83 3.88
C GLY A 130 -11.25 -2.99 2.62
N ARG A 131 -12.40 -3.11 1.97
CA ARG A 131 -12.73 -2.36 0.76
C ARG A 131 -13.44 -1.07 1.15
N SER A 132 -12.88 0.05 0.73
CA SER A 132 -13.43 1.39 0.93
C SER A 132 -13.38 2.20 -0.37
N TRP A 133 -14.03 3.34 -0.37
CA TRP A 133 -13.91 4.32 -1.45
C TRP A 133 -13.20 5.56 -0.91
N LEU A 134 -12.48 6.22 -1.80
CA LEU A 134 -11.86 7.53 -1.58
C LEU A 134 -12.36 8.45 -2.68
N ARG A 135 -13.01 9.54 -2.30
CA ARG A 135 -13.42 10.61 -3.19
C ARG A 135 -12.58 11.84 -2.91
N LEU A 136 -12.01 12.41 -3.97
CA LEU A 136 -11.26 13.66 -3.91
C LEU A 136 -12.04 14.76 -4.63
N THR A 137 -12.17 15.91 -3.98
CA THR A 137 -12.81 17.09 -4.55
C THR A 137 -11.82 18.25 -4.52
N VAL A 138 -11.62 18.91 -5.64
CA VAL A 138 -10.82 20.13 -5.73
C VAL A 138 -11.60 21.29 -5.14
N LEU A 139 -11.09 21.92 -4.06
CA LEU A 139 -11.73 23.06 -3.42
C LEU A 139 -11.23 24.39 -4.01
N GLU A 140 -9.92 24.56 -3.99
CA GLU A 140 -9.25 25.78 -4.40
C GLU A 140 -8.02 25.44 -5.23
N VAL A 141 -7.75 26.24 -6.24
CA VAL A 141 -6.60 26.10 -7.14
C VAL A 141 -6.08 27.47 -7.48
N ASP A 142 -4.77 27.64 -7.40
CA ASP A 142 -4.11 28.84 -7.92
C ASP A 142 -4.47 29.05 -9.40
N PRO A 143 -4.82 30.26 -9.82
CA PRO A 143 -5.15 30.57 -11.23
C PRO A 143 -4.09 30.08 -12.23
N ALA A 144 -2.81 30.03 -11.86
CA ALA A 144 -1.72 29.54 -12.70
C ALA A 144 -1.79 28.02 -12.95
N LEU A 145 -2.50 27.26 -12.12
CA LEU A 145 -2.68 25.82 -12.27
C LEU A 145 -4.09 25.44 -12.75
N ALA A 146 -5.01 26.39 -12.82
CA ALA A 146 -6.38 26.12 -13.22
C ALA A 146 -6.43 25.47 -14.61
N GLY A 147 -7.21 24.39 -14.74
CA GLY A 147 -7.37 23.63 -15.98
C GLY A 147 -6.24 22.65 -16.30
N ARG A 148 -5.17 22.61 -15.53
CA ARG A 148 -4.08 21.66 -15.79
C ARG A 148 -4.49 20.23 -15.44
N ALA A 149 -3.98 19.28 -16.23
CA ALA A 149 -4.06 17.87 -15.91
C ALA A 149 -3.11 17.55 -14.75
N ALA A 150 -3.64 16.86 -13.76
CA ALA A 150 -2.91 16.42 -12.59
C ALA A 150 -3.28 14.98 -12.24
N SER A 151 -2.54 14.40 -11.33
CA SER A 151 -2.87 13.12 -10.72
C SER A 151 -2.64 13.19 -9.22
N VAL A 152 -3.52 12.56 -8.46
CA VAL A 152 -3.30 12.34 -7.03
C VAL A 152 -2.89 10.90 -6.83
N GLU A 153 -1.72 10.71 -6.26
CA GLU A 153 -1.18 9.40 -5.91
C GLU A 153 -1.54 9.10 -4.46
N LEU A 154 -2.30 8.02 -4.27
CA LEU A 154 -2.50 7.42 -2.96
C LEU A 154 -1.32 6.50 -2.67
N LEU A 155 -0.50 6.89 -1.69
CA LEU A 155 0.70 6.14 -1.33
C LEU A 155 0.35 4.79 -0.68
N PRO A 156 1.24 3.79 -0.78
CA PRO A 156 1.07 2.52 -0.11
C PRO A 156 1.02 2.69 1.41
N PRO A 157 0.43 1.72 2.14
CA PRO A 157 0.41 1.74 3.60
C PRO A 157 1.82 1.86 4.18
N MET A 158 1.92 2.46 5.36
CA MET A 158 3.19 2.54 6.07
C MET A 158 3.78 1.15 6.30
N ASP A 159 5.11 1.09 6.38
CA ASP A 159 5.84 -0.13 6.63
C ASP A 159 5.31 -0.82 7.91
N VAL A 160 4.73 -1.99 7.72
CA VAL A 160 4.11 -2.80 8.79
C VAL A 160 5.10 -3.12 9.93
N LEU A 161 6.41 -3.07 9.65
CA LEU A 161 7.46 -3.20 10.67
C LEU A 161 7.39 -2.13 11.76
N LYS A 162 6.82 -0.98 11.47
CA LYS A 162 6.67 0.13 12.43
C LYS A 162 5.38 0.00 13.25
N LEU A 163 4.52 -0.94 12.91
CA LEU A 163 3.33 -1.25 13.70
C LEU A 163 3.77 -2.11 14.88
N THR A 164 3.81 -1.51 16.04
CA THR A 164 4.10 -2.19 17.33
C THR A 164 2.93 -3.05 17.81
N ASP A 165 1.85 -3.08 17.05
CA ASP A 165 0.64 -3.79 17.41
C ASP A 165 0.79 -5.28 17.06
N LEU A 166 0.73 -6.14 18.08
CA LEU A 166 0.82 -7.59 17.94
C LEU A 166 -0.25 -8.17 17.03
N ASP A 167 -1.37 -7.46 16.85
CA ASP A 167 -2.48 -7.89 16.00
C ASP A 167 -2.08 -8.02 14.52
N TYR A 168 -0.98 -7.41 14.11
CA TYR A 168 -0.51 -7.45 12.72
C TYR A 168 0.68 -8.39 12.47
N VAL A 169 1.18 -9.08 13.48
CA VAL A 169 2.32 -10.02 13.36
C VAL A 169 2.03 -11.13 12.33
N TRP A 170 0.78 -11.54 12.19
CA TRP A 170 0.35 -12.54 11.21
C TRP A 170 0.54 -12.11 9.74
N LEU A 171 0.70 -10.79 9.48
CA LEU A 171 0.99 -10.25 8.14
C LEU A 171 2.47 -10.33 7.79
N TRP A 172 3.36 -10.45 8.77
CA TRP A 172 4.81 -10.46 8.53
C TRP A 172 5.28 -11.46 7.48
N PRO A 173 4.80 -12.72 7.44
CA PRO A 173 5.20 -13.66 6.40
C PRO A 173 4.92 -13.16 4.98
N PHE A 174 3.91 -12.34 4.80
CA PHE A 174 3.53 -11.81 3.48
C PHE A 174 4.36 -10.59 3.09
N PHE A 175 4.75 -9.75 4.05
CA PHE A 175 5.67 -8.65 3.82
C PHE A 175 7.09 -9.16 3.55
N PHE A 176 7.54 -10.14 4.33
CA PHE A 176 8.82 -10.80 4.17
C PHE A 176 8.72 -12.10 3.37
N TRP A 177 7.86 -12.12 2.36
CA TRP A 177 7.58 -13.35 1.62
C TRP A 177 8.83 -14.05 1.10
N LYS A 178 9.92 -13.32 0.77
CA LYS A 178 11.19 -13.90 0.34
C LYS A 178 11.84 -14.71 1.44
N VAL A 179 11.85 -14.19 2.67
CA VAL A 179 12.39 -14.91 3.84
C VAL A 179 11.50 -16.09 4.21
N ALA A 180 10.17 -15.88 4.22
CA ALA A 180 9.21 -16.96 4.49
C ALA A 180 9.31 -18.08 3.44
N ALA A 181 9.50 -17.76 2.16
CA ALA A 181 9.73 -18.73 1.10
C ALA A 181 11.02 -19.54 1.33
N LEU A 182 12.11 -18.87 1.75
CA LEU A 182 13.37 -19.54 2.09
C LEU A 182 13.19 -20.50 3.29
N LEU A 183 12.46 -20.07 4.32
CA LEU A 183 12.14 -20.91 5.47
C LEU A 183 11.27 -22.13 5.09
N LEU A 184 10.34 -21.99 4.14
CA LEU A 184 9.52 -23.10 3.63
C LEU A 184 10.32 -24.05 2.72
N LEU A 185 11.38 -23.57 2.09
CA LEU A 185 12.23 -24.39 1.23
C LEU A 185 12.94 -25.49 2.03
N VAL A 186 13.37 -25.20 3.26
CA VAL A 186 14.06 -26.18 4.14
C VAL A 186 13.21 -27.42 4.41
N PRO A 187 11.98 -27.34 4.96
CA PRO A 187 11.13 -28.50 5.15
C PRO A 187 10.74 -29.17 3.82
N GLY A 188 10.60 -28.40 2.72
CA GLY A 188 10.37 -28.95 1.40
C GLY A 188 11.49 -29.89 0.94
N ILE A 189 12.74 -29.46 1.05
CA ILE A 189 13.93 -30.28 0.74
C ILE A 189 13.98 -31.51 1.65
N ALA A 190 13.75 -31.35 2.95
CA ALA A 190 13.72 -32.46 3.90
C ALA A 190 12.67 -33.50 3.53
N LEU A 191 11.44 -33.07 3.13
CA LEU A 191 10.38 -33.95 2.69
C LEU A 191 10.75 -34.71 1.39
N VAL A 192 11.43 -34.05 0.46
CA VAL A 192 11.92 -34.69 -0.77
C VAL A 192 12.94 -35.79 -0.43
N ILE A 193 13.97 -35.44 0.37
CA ILE A 193 15.01 -36.40 0.77
C ILE A 193 14.39 -37.60 1.49
N PHE A 194 13.48 -37.35 2.45
CA PHE A 194 12.80 -38.39 3.20
C PHE A 194 11.94 -39.30 2.28
N THR A 195 11.25 -38.70 1.34
CA THR A 195 10.45 -39.45 0.35
C THR A 195 11.32 -40.37 -0.50
N ILE A 196 12.48 -39.88 -0.96
CA ILE A 196 13.44 -40.67 -1.74
C ILE A 196 14.02 -41.81 -0.90
N ALA A 197 14.42 -41.54 0.35
CA ALA A 197 14.96 -42.53 1.25
C ALA A 197 13.96 -43.68 1.51
N LEU A 198 12.70 -43.35 1.76
CA LEU A 198 11.63 -44.35 1.92
C LEU A 198 11.37 -45.17 0.65
N ARG A 199 11.48 -44.58 -0.53
CA ARG A 199 11.34 -45.31 -1.78
C ARG A 199 12.48 -46.29 -2.00
N ARG A 200 13.72 -45.95 -1.63
CA ARG A 200 14.92 -46.79 -1.75
C ARG A 200 14.91 -47.99 -0.80
N GLN A 201 14.27 -47.86 0.38
CA GLN A 201 14.18 -48.92 1.38
C GLN A 201 13.14 -50.01 1.04
N ARG A 202 12.36 -49.84 -0.05
CA ARG A 202 11.45 -50.90 -0.48
C ARG A 202 12.26 -51.96 -1.17
N PRO A 203 12.29 -53.19 -0.61
CA PRO A 203 12.88 -54.30 -1.33
C PRO A 203 12.13 -54.46 -2.68
N ARG A 204 12.87 -54.61 -3.75
CA ARG A 204 12.31 -55.07 -5.03
C ARG A 204 11.70 -56.42 -4.74
N ALA A 205 10.38 -56.50 -4.70
CA ALA A 205 9.71 -57.77 -4.70
C ALA A 205 10.11 -58.47 -6.02
N ALA A 206 10.94 -59.49 -5.88
CA ALA A 206 11.31 -60.39 -6.97
C ALA A 206 10.15 -61.29 -7.30
#